data_1b618ad2cde494780ab76323132a3180
#
_entry.id   1b618ad2cde494780ab76323132a3180
#
_cell.length_a   1.000
_cell.length_b   1.000
_cell.length_c   1.000
_cell.angle_alpha   90.00
_cell.angle_beta   90.00
_cell.angle_gamma   90.00
#
_symmetry.space_group_name_H-M   'P 1'
#
loop_
_entity.id
_entity.type
_entity.pdbx_description
1 polymer ?
#
loop_
_entity_poly.entity_id
_entity_poly.type
_entity_poly.pdbx_seq_one_letter_code
_entity_poly.pdbx_strand_id
1 'polypeptide(L)'
;DGFLPKGEPRIILVDTFHDEAEESLRIASALGDRLSGVRLDTPSERGGVTPELVREVRHRLDMAGASHVDIIVSGGINPERIRVLCQAGAASFGVGSYIAHAAPRDMTMDIKVVDGKPMAKRGRIPGITENPSLERVL
;
A
#
# COMPACT_ATOMS: atom_id res chain seq x y z
N ASP A 1 -17.70 -2.61 -12.20
CA ASP A 1 -18.11 -3.76 -11.38
C ASP A 1 -18.26 -5.06 -12.20
N GLY A 2 -18.81 -4.98 -13.40
CA GLY A 2 -19.04 -6.16 -14.27
C GLY A 2 -17.81 -6.88 -14.79
N PHE A 3 -16.63 -6.28 -14.70
CA PHE A 3 -15.36 -6.85 -15.18
C PHE A 3 -14.51 -7.53 -14.09
N LEU A 4 -14.82 -7.31 -12.83
CA LEU A 4 -14.09 -7.97 -11.75
C LEU A 4 -14.74 -9.29 -11.38
N PRO A 5 -13.95 -10.35 -11.12
CA PRO A 5 -14.47 -11.62 -10.63
C PRO A 5 -15.27 -11.43 -9.34
N LYS A 6 -16.21 -12.35 -9.10
CA LYS A 6 -16.94 -12.40 -7.83
C LYS A 6 -15.95 -12.71 -6.70
N GLY A 7 -16.05 -11.96 -5.59
CA GLY A 7 -15.19 -12.13 -4.42
C GLY A 7 -13.93 -11.26 -4.42
N GLU A 8 -13.55 -10.66 -5.55
CA GLU A 8 -12.44 -9.70 -5.54
C GLU A 8 -12.85 -8.38 -4.87
N PRO A 9 -11.97 -7.77 -4.06
CA PRO A 9 -12.28 -6.49 -3.41
C PRO A 9 -12.47 -5.36 -4.42
N ARG A 10 -13.55 -4.57 -4.23
CA ARG A 10 -13.84 -3.39 -5.04
C ARG A 10 -13.27 -2.16 -4.34
N ILE A 11 -12.09 -1.74 -4.75
CA ILE A 11 -11.43 -0.52 -4.29
C ILE A 11 -11.46 0.47 -5.44
N ILE A 12 -12.03 1.65 -5.22
CA ILE A 12 -12.29 2.65 -6.26
C ILE A 12 -11.53 3.93 -5.96
N LEU A 13 -10.78 4.44 -6.95
CA LEU A 13 -10.17 5.77 -6.90
C LEU A 13 -11.26 6.84 -7.07
N VAL A 14 -11.34 7.81 -6.17
CA VAL A 14 -12.49 8.73 -6.09
C VAL A 14 -12.16 10.19 -6.41
N ASP A 15 -10.90 10.53 -6.60
CA ASP A 15 -10.41 11.91 -6.79
C ASP A 15 -9.96 12.23 -8.21
N THR A 16 -10.40 11.45 -9.21
CA THR A 16 -9.99 11.68 -10.61
C THR A 16 -10.77 12.81 -11.26
N PHE A 17 -12.10 12.86 -11.08
CA PHE A 17 -12.98 13.78 -11.81
C PHE A 17 -13.95 14.58 -10.91
N HIS A 18 -14.11 14.14 -9.67
CA HIS A 18 -15.08 14.70 -8.73
C HIS A 18 -14.43 15.00 -7.38
N ASP A 19 -15.18 15.65 -6.50
CA ASP A 19 -14.83 15.81 -5.10
C ASP A 19 -14.75 14.43 -4.40
N GLU A 20 -13.74 14.24 -3.60
CA GLU A 20 -13.42 12.96 -2.97
C GLU A 20 -14.54 12.44 -2.09
N ALA A 21 -15.15 13.32 -1.32
CA ALA A 21 -16.22 12.95 -0.40
C ALA A 21 -17.55 12.68 -1.14
N GLU A 22 -17.89 13.51 -2.11
CA GLU A 22 -19.10 13.33 -2.93
C GLU A 22 -19.01 12.05 -3.75
N GLU A 23 -17.86 11.80 -4.39
CA GLU A 23 -17.68 10.59 -5.20
C GLU A 23 -17.67 9.34 -4.33
N SER A 24 -17.07 9.38 -3.14
CA SER A 24 -17.12 8.27 -2.18
C SER A 24 -18.56 7.90 -1.81
N LEU A 25 -19.40 8.87 -1.54
CA LEU A 25 -20.82 8.65 -1.22
C LEU A 25 -21.60 8.11 -2.42
N ARG A 26 -21.36 8.66 -3.61
CA ARG A 26 -22.00 8.22 -4.85
C ARG A 26 -21.70 6.75 -5.13
N ILE A 27 -20.43 6.35 -4.97
CA ILE A 27 -19.99 4.97 -5.22
C ILE A 27 -20.51 4.04 -4.11
N ALA A 28 -20.46 4.47 -2.84
CA ALA A 28 -21.02 3.69 -1.74
C ALA A 28 -22.52 3.41 -1.93
N SER A 29 -23.28 4.41 -2.36
CA SER A 29 -24.70 4.24 -2.69
C SER A 29 -24.92 3.29 -3.87
N ALA A 30 -24.06 3.33 -4.89
CA ALA A 30 -24.23 2.50 -6.11
C ALA A 30 -23.81 1.04 -5.91
N LEU A 31 -22.80 0.77 -5.07
CA LEU A 31 -22.25 -0.58 -4.88
C LEU A 31 -22.73 -1.25 -3.58
N GLY A 32 -23.11 -0.47 -2.57
CA GLY A 32 -23.51 -1.01 -1.26
C GLY A 32 -22.42 -1.91 -0.66
N ASP A 33 -22.82 -3.05 -0.12
CA ASP A 33 -21.91 -4.03 0.51
C ASP A 33 -20.84 -4.62 -0.41
N ARG A 34 -20.92 -4.37 -1.71
CA ARG A 34 -19.89 -4.80 -2.68
C ARG A 34 -18.69 -3.85 -2.73
N LEU A 35 -18.80 -2.64 -2.19
CA LEU A 35 -17.68 -1.71 -2.10
C LEU A 35 -16.80 -2.09 -0.92
N SER A 36 -15.55 -2.46 -1.19
CA SER A 36 -14.58 -2.80 -0.15
C SER A 36 -13.81 -1.58 0.34
N GLY A 37 -13.57 -0.60 -0.54
CA GLY A 37 -12.83 0.59 -0.16
C GLY A 37 -12.85 1.69 -1.21
N VAL A 38 -12.49 2.90 -0.76
CA VAL A 38 -12.22 4.05 -1.60
C VAL A 38 -10.73 4.42 -1.48
N ARG A 39 -10.12 4.81 -2.61
CA ARG A 39 -8.73 5.26 -2.62
C ARG A 39 -8.65 6.76 -2.86
N LEU A 40 -7.91 7.43 -1.99
CA LEU A 40 -7.56 8.84 -2.08
C LEU A 40 -6.11 8.98 -2.55
N ASP A 41 -5.90 9.74 -3.61
CA ASP A 41 -4.59 10.06 -4.20
C ASP A 41 -4.55 11.54 -4.64
N THR A 42 -5.19 12.38 -3.86
CA THR A 42 -5.35 13.81 -4.15
C THR A 42 -4.01 14.46 -4.42
N PRO A 43 -3.85 15.15 -5.55
CA PRO A 43 -2.57 15.73 -5.94
C PRO A 43 -2.17 16.89 -5.03
N SER A 44 -0.86 17.17 -4.97
CA SER A 44 -0.30 18.23 -4.13
C SER A 44 -0.81 19.62 -4.49
N GLU A 45 -1.19 19.85 -5.75
CA GLU A 45 -1.79 21.09 -6.25
C GLU A 45 -3.15 21.41 -5.59
N ARG A 46 -3.84 20.38 -5.10
CA ARG A 46 -5.07 20.51 -4.28
C ARG A 46 -4.81 20.39 -2.78
N GLY A 47 -3.56 20.35 -2.35
CA GLY A 47 -3.17 20.18 -0.94
C GLY A 47 -2.83 18.75 -0.54
N GLY A 48 -2.98 17.78 -1.44
CA GLY A 48 -2.76 16.37 -1.15
C GLY A 48 -3.83 15.77 -0.23
N VAL A 49 -3.67 14.50 0.14
CA VAL A 49 -4.55 13.87 1.12
C VAL A 49 -4.15 14.31 2.52
N THR A 50 -4.98 15.11 3.16
CA THR A 50 -4.77 15.59 4.54
C THR A 50 -5.53 14.72 5.56
N PRO A 51 -5.14 14.72 6.85
CA PRO A 51 -5.92 14.05 7.90
C PRO A 51 -7.36 14.57 8.00
N GLU A 52 -7.59 15.84 7.70
CA GLU A 52 -8.92 16.48 7.71
C GLU A 52 -9.79 15.89 6.60
N LEU A 53 -9.26 15.75 5.39
CA LEU A 53 -9.96 15.11 4.28
C LEU A 53 -10.34 13.66 4.61
N VAL A 54 -9.40 12.89 5.18
CA VAL A 54 -9.68 11.50 5.59
C VAL A 54 -10.79 11.44 6.63
N ARG A 55 -10.75 12.32 7.65
CA ARG A 55 -11.82 12.39 8.67
C ARG A 55 -13.17 12.77 8.05
N GLU A 56 -13.18 13.71 7.11
CA GLU A 56 -14.41 14.10 6.42
C GLU A 56 -15.00 12.93 5.64
N VAL A 57 -14.21 12.27 4.80
CA VAL A 57 -14.66 11.10 4.02
C VAL A 57 -15.14 9.98 4.95
N ARG A 58 -14.40 9.67 6.02
CA ARG A 58 -14.80 8.66 6.99
C ARG A 58 -16.15 9.01 7.64
N HIS A 59 -16.28 10.24 8.13
CA HIS A 59 -17.52 10.68 8.78
C HIS A 59 -18.72 10.62 7.84
N ARG A 60 -18.57 11.07 6.60
CA ARG A 60 -19.65 11.03 5.60
C ARG A 60 -20.04 9.60 5.23
N LEU A 61 -19.07 8.69 5.06
CA LEU A 61 -19.34 7.27 4.82
C LEU A 61 -20.08 6.64 6.01
N ASP A 62 -19.67 6.94 7.24
CA ASP A 62 -20.32 6.44 8.45
C ASP A 62 -21.77 6.92 8.56
N MET A 63 -22.03 8.20 8.29
CA MET A 63 -23.38 8.76 8.29
C MET A 63 -24.26 8.15 7.18
N ALA A 64 -23.66 7.73 6.07
CA ALA A 64 -24.37 7.07 4.97
C ALA A 64 -24.56 5.56 5.20
N GLY A 65 -24.17 5.01 6.36
CA GLY A 65 -24.28 3.58 6.66
C GLY A 65 -23.20 2.71 6.00
N ALA A 66 -22.14 3.32 5.45
CA ALA A 66 -21.05 2.67 4.74
C ALA A 66 -19.76 2.56 5.61
N SER A 67 -19.90 2.28 6.90
CA SER A 67 -18.78 2.16 7.83
C SER A 67 -17.85 0.99 7.53
N HIS A 68 -18.32 -0.01 6.77
CA HIS A 68 -17.54 -1.14 6.29
C HIS A 68 -16.54 -0.79 5.17
N VAL A 69 -16.67 0.39 4.56
CA VAL A 69 -15.83 0.81 3.45
C VAL A 69 -14.49 1.33 3.98
N ASP A 70 -13.39 0.68 3.59
CA ASP A 70 -12.05 1.10 3.93
C ASP A 70 -11.62 2.38 3.18
N ILE A 71 -10.80 3.20 3.83
CA ILE A 71 -10.13 4.33 3.17
C ILE A 71 -8.67 3.97 2.95
N ILE A 72 -8.28 3.89 1.68
CA ILE A 72 -6.91 3.66 1.23
C ILE A 72 -6.30 5.00 0.82
N VAL A 73 -5.11 5.32 1.31
CA VAL A 73 -4.44 6.58 0.95
C VAL A 73 -3.15 6.32 0.19
N SER A 74 -2.94 7.04 -0.90
CA SER A 74 -1.69 7.06 -1.66
C SER A 74 -1.21 8.51 -1.89
N GLY A 75 -0.07 8.66 -2.56
CA GLY A 75 0.53 9.98 -2.81
C GLY A 75 1.45 10.47 -1.69
N GLY A 76 2.78 10.38 -1.90
CA GLY A 76 3.80 10.89 -0.98
C GLY A 76 3.78 10.28 0.43
N ILE A 77 3.42 9.02 0.53
CA ILE A 77 3.30 8.31 1.82
C ILE A 77 4.69 7.97 2.36
N ASN A 78 4.90 8.30 3.64
CA ASN A 78 6.08 8.01 4.44
C ASN A 78 5.65 7.62 5.87
N PRO A 79 6.56 7.16 6.76
CA PRO A 79 6.19 6.70 8.10
C PRO A 79 5.46 7.73 8.97
N GLU A 80 5.82 9.01 8.87
CA GLU A 80 5.19 10.10 9.61
C GLU A 80 3.75 10.30 9.14
N ARG A 81 3.53 10.33 7.81
CA ARG A 81 2.20 10.48 7.23
C ARG A 81 1.31 9.28 7.56
N ILE A 82 1.84 8.06 7.51
CA ILE A 82 1.08 6.85 7.90
C ILE A 82 0.51 7.03 9.30
N ARG A 83 1.33 7.47 10.26
CA ARG A 83 0.88 7.60 11.66
C ARG A 83 -0.30 8.56 11.80
N VAL A 84 -0.23 9.74 11.20
CA VAL A 84 -1.30 10.74 11.34
C VAL A 84 -2.55 10.39 10.53
N LEU A 85 -2.38 9.75 9.37
CA LEU A 85 -3.51 9.34 8.53
C LEU A 85 -4.24 8.11 9.10
N CYS A 86 -3.53 7.16 9.73
CA CYS A 86 -4.16 6.09 10.52
C CYS A 86 -5.05 6.65 11.61
N GLN A 87 -4.57 7.65 12.37
CA GLN A 87 -5.35 8.30 13.43
C GLN A 87 -6.57 9.07 12.86
N ALA A 88 -6.53 9.43 11.60
CA ALA A 88 -7.64 10.06 10.89
C ALA A 88 -8.68 9.08 10.34
N GLY A 89 -8.37 7.77 10.31
CA GLY A 89 -9.30 6.73 9.83
C GLY A 89 -8.88 6.03 8.53
N ALA A 90 -7.65 6.25 8.04
CA ALA A 90 -7.12 5.48 6.91
C ALA A 90 -6.79 4.05 7.35
N ALA A 91 -7.22 3.06 6.56
CA ALA A 91 -7.04 1.64 6.82
C ALA A 91 -5.79 1.06 6.11
N SER A 92 -5.45 1.59 4.93
CA SER A 92 -4.36 1.06 4.10
C SER A 92 -3.63 2.17 3.34
N PHE A 93 -2.41 1.88 2.88
CA PHE A 93 -1.55 2.86 2.23
C PHE A 93 -0.87 2.33 0.97
N GLY A 94 -0.86 3.13 -0.08
CA GLY A 94 -0.04 2.93 -1.26
C GLY A 94 1.31 3.64 -1.10
N VAL A 95 2.40 2.90 -0.91
CA VAL A 95 3.74 3.46 -0.72
C VAL A 95 4.60 3.15 -1.95
N GLY A 96 5.04 4.16 -2.66
CA GLY A 96 5.88 4.02 -3.86
C GLY A 96 7.21 4.76 -3.72
N SER A 97 7.18 6.07 -3.86
CA SER A 97 8.38 6.92 -3.90
C SER A 97 9.29 6.78 -2.68
N TYR A 98 8.74 6.62 -1.49
CA TYR A 98 9.53 6.45 -0.28
C TYR A 98 10.39 5.18 -0.33
N ILE A 99 9.85 4.08 -0.87
CA ILE A 99 10.59 2.82 -1.05
C ILE A 99 11.62 2.98 -2.18
N ALA A 100 11.22 3.57 -3.31
CA ALA A 100 12.09 3.75 -4.46
C ALA A 100 13.28 4.68 -4.20
N HIS A 101 13.14 5.67 -3.31
CA HIS A 101 14.21 6.58 -2.90
C HIS A 101 14.91 6.16 -1.59
N ALA A 102 14.66 4.95 -1.10
CA ALA A 102 15.39 4.43 0.05
C ALA A 102 16.90 4.36 -0.24
N ALA A 103 17.71 4.59 0.77
CA ALA A 103 19.15 4.47 0.64
C ALA A 103 19.52 3.06 0.15
N PRO A 104 20.38 2.93 -0.89
CA PRO A 104 20.76 1.62 -1.40
C PRO A 104 21.40 0.78 -0.30
N ARG A 105 21.07 -0.49 -0.29
CA ARG A 105 21.79 -1.49 0.50
C ARG A 105 22.82 -2.14 -0.40
N ASP A 106 24.07 -1.99 -0.04
CA ASP A 106 25.16 -2.67 -0.75
C ASP A 106 25.09 -4.16 -0.48
N MET A 107 24.93 -4.93 -1.56
CA MET A 107 24.83 -6.38 -1.52
C MET A 107 25.71 -6.96 -2.60
N THR A 108 26.47 -8.00 -2.23
CA THR A 108 27.25 -8.79 -3.18
C THR A 108 26.77 -10.24 -3.18
N MET A 109 26.83 -10.87 -4.32
CA MET A 109 26.56 -12.29 -4.47
C MET A 109 27.84 -13.00 -4.83
N ASP A 110 28.26 -13.93 -3.98
CA ASP A 110 29.44 -14.77 -4.20
C ASP A 110 29.01 -16.21 -4.49
N ILE A 111 29.59 -16.81 -5.51
CA ILE A 111 29.51 -18.26 -5.74
C ILE A 111 30.27 -18.96 -4.64
N LYS A 112 29.65 -19.91 -3.99
CA LYS A 112 30.23 -20.66 -2.86
C LYS A 112 30.37 -22.15 -3.15
N VAL A 113 29.58 -22.66 -4.12
CA VAL A 113 29.56 -24.09 -4.52
C VAL A 113 29.32 -24.15 -6.02
N VAL A 114 30.03 -25.01 -6.72
CA VAL A 114 29.84 -25.31 -8.15
C VAL A 114 29.76 -26.85 -8.28
N ASP A 115 28.72 -27.36 -8.93
CA ASP A 115 28.46 -28.78 -9.11
C ASP A 115 28.61 -29.60 -7.83
N GLY A 116 28.05 -29.08 -6.72
CA GLY A 116 28.09 -29.71 -5.39
C GLY A 116 29.44 -29.64 -4.67
N LYS A 117 30.46 -29.05 -5.28
CA LYS A 117 31.79 -28.91 -4.70
C LYS A 117 32.01 -27.51 -4.13
N PRO A 118 32.54 -27.36 -2.90
CA PRO A 118 32.93 -26.07 -2.34
C PRO A 118 33.94 -25.37 -3.24
N MET A 119 33.53 -24.25 -3.81
CA MET A 119 34.34 -23.41 -4.70
C MET A 119 33.94 -21.95 -4.55
N ALA A 120 34.91 -21.07 -4.42
CA ALA A 120 34.65 -19.65 -4.30
C ALA A 120 35.76 -18.83 -4.97
N LYS A 121 35.48 -17.54 -5.19
CA LYS A 121 36.47 -16.57 -5.63
C LYS A 121 37.66 -16.56 -4.66
N ARG A 122 38.88 -16.42 -5.20
CA ARG A 122 40.10 -16.33 -4.39
C ARG A 122 39.98 -15.29 -3.28
N GLY A 123 40.25 -15.68 -2.04
CA GLY A 123 40.10 -14.85 -0.83
C GLY A 123 38.74 -14.92 -0.16
N ARG A 124 37.78 -15.66 -0.75
CA ARG A 124 36.48 -15.98 -0.12
C ARG A 124 36.51 -17.38 0.46
N ILE A 125 35.75 -17.61 1.52
CA ILE A 125 35.57 -18.93 2.14
C ILE A 125 34.60 -19.74 1.27
N PRO A 126 35.04 -20.90 0.68
CA PRO A 126 34.14 -21.75 -0.09
C PRO A 126 33.18 -22.54 0.81
N GLY A 127 32.14 -23.10 0.20
CA GLY A 127 31.11 -23.86 0.88
C GLY A 127 29.96 -23.00 1.45
N ILE A 128 28.85 -23.66 1.71
CA ILE A 128 27.65 -23.01 2.25
C ILE A 128 27.91 -22.63 3.71
N THR A 129 27.62 -21.40 4.06
CA THR A 129 27.59 -20.92 5.45
C THR A 129 26.14 -20.78 5.86
N GLU A 130 25.73 -21.47 6.90
CA GLU A 130 24.38 -21.32 7.45
C GLU A 130 24.18 -19.92 8.00
N ASN A 131 23.02 -19.35 7.70
CA ASN A 131 22.60 -18.09 8.25
C ASN A 131 21.35 -18.32 9.11
N PRO A 132 21.46 -18.27 10.45
CA PRO A 132 20.34 -18.56 11.34
C PRO A 132 19.19 -17.54 11.26
N SER A 133 19.43 -16.38 10.59
CA SER A 133 18.40 -15.38 10.35
C SER A 133 17.58 -15.62 9.08
N LEU A 134 17.91 -16.66 8.29
CA LEU A 134 17.17 -17.01 7.09
C LEU A 134 16.29 -18.23 7.33
N GLU A 135 15.01 -18.08 7.07
CA GLU A 135 14.06 -19.18 7.05
C GLU A 135 13.80 -19.62 5.60
N ARG A 136 13.72 -20.93 5.39
CA ARG A 136 13.35 -21.48 4.09
C ARG A 136 11.84 -21.32 3.89
N VAL A 137 11.42 -20.60 2.86
CA VAL A 137 10.02 -20.25 2.58
C VAL A 137 9.35 -21.21 1.59
N LEU A 138 10.13 -22.15 0.96
CA LEU A 138 9.66 -23.14 -0.03
C LEU A 138 10.18 -24.54 0.33
#